data_7bedc23a30d5a203bfa17b4af4ff76a8
#
_entry.id   7bedc23a30d5a203bfa17b4af4ff76a8
#
_cell.length_a   1.000
_cell.length_b   1.000
_cell.length_c   1.000
_cell.angle_alpha   90.00
_cell.angle_beta   90.00
_cell.angle_gamma   90.00
#
_symmetry.space_group_name_H-M   'P 1'
#
loop_
_entity.id
_entity.type
_entity.pdbx_description
1 polymer ?
#
loop_
_entity_poly.entity_id
_entity_poly.type
_entity_poly.pdbx_seq_one_letter_code
_entity_poly.pdbx_strand_id
1 'polypeptide(L)'
;MISFTNLSRYTDIGSNCYLLDMDGVRIVLDSGMHPKKDGAEATPEFNLIGAADPDTIFITHSHLDHIGTLPVLQDKYPAAEVNMTAATCEVGLAMLHNSVNVMTAKRTQEGIIDYPFYTHMELDHVARCWMPRPYG
;
A
#
# COMPACT_ATOMS: atom_id res chain seq x y z
N MET A 1 12.52 9.99 20.86
CA MET A 1 11.14 10.53 20.71
C MET A 1 10.36 9.65 19.74
N ILE A 2 9.11 9.40 20.05
CA ILE A 2 8.22 8.62 19.18
C ILE A 2 7.26 9.60 18.50
N SER A 3 7.14 9.52 17.18
CA SER A 3 6.19 10.32 16.43
C SER A 3 5.29 9.44 15.57
N PHE A 4 4.08 9.90 15.36
CA PHE A 4 3.07 9.20 14.56
C PHE A 4 2.51 10.19 13.53
N THR A 5 2.51 9.81 12.27
CA THR A 5 1.99 10.63 11.19
C THR A 5 0.91 9.87 10.43
N ASN A 6 -0.27 10.45 10.31
CA ASN A 6 -1.34 9.90 9.50
C ASN A 6 -1.12 10.33 8.04
N LEU A 7 -0.89 9.37 7.17
CA LEU A 7 -0.70 9.59 5.74
C LEU A 7 -2.00 9.45 4.95
N SER A 8 -3.07 9.01 5.61
CA SER A 8 -4.39 8.89 4.99
C SER A 8 -4.86 10.27 4.56
N ARG A 9 -5.25 10.40 3.30
CA ARG A 9 -5.60 11.69 2.72
C ARG A 9 -6.87 12.29 3.32
N TYR A 10 -7.77 11.44 3.78
CA TYR A 10 -9.08 11.83 4.29
C TYR A 10 -9.29 11.33 5.72
N THR A 11 -10.29 11.87 6.39
CA THR A 11 -10.62 11.50 7.78
C THR A 11 -11.54 10.28 7.90
N ASP A 12 -12.14 9.86 6.78
CA ASP A 12 -12.99 8.66 6.74
C ASP A 12 -12.18 7.37 6.54
N ILE A 13 -12.84 6.24 6.49
CA ILE A 13 -12.21 4.96 6.16
C ILE A 13 -11.84 4.99 4.68
N GLY A 14 -10.54 4.88 4.39
CA GLY A 14 -10.10 5.05 3.03
C GLY A 14 -8.70 4.50 2.76
N SER A 15 -7.80 5.35 2.29
CA SER A 15 -6.41 4.98 1.99
C SER A 15 -5.58 4.94 3.28
N ASN A 16 -5.84 3.95 4.13
CA ASN A 16 -5.19 3.84 5.44
C ASN A 16 -3.68 3.66 5.29
N CYS A 17 -2.93 4.56 5.91
CA CYS A 17 -1.48 4.53 5.87
C CYS A 17 -0.94 5.40 7.00
N TYR A 18 -0.06 4.84 7.83
CA TYR A 18 0.44 5.52 9.01
C TYR A 18 1.95 5.34 9.11
N LEU A 19 2.65 6.41 9.47
CA LEU A 19 4.08 6.37 9.71
C LEU A 19 4.35 6.48 11.19
N LEU A 20 5.09 5.52 11.73
CA LEU A 20 5.56 5.52 13.10
C LEU A 20 7.08 5.66 13.08
N ASP A 21 7.59 6.70 13.73
CA ASP A 21 9.04 6.92 13.88
C ASP A 21 9.40 6.76 15.35
N MET A 22 10.26 5.78 15.64
CA MET A 22 10.72 5.47 16.99
C MET A 22 12.24 5.65 17.03
N ASP A 23 12.66 6.88 17.32
CA ASP A 23 14.09 7.23 17.44
C ASP A 23 14.90 6.80 16.20
N GLY A 24 14.36 7.06 15.02
CA GLY A 24 15.01 6.77 13.75
C GLY A 24 14.64 5.44 13.12
N VAL A 25 13.97 4.55 13.85
CA VAL A 25 13.36 3.34 13.25
C VAL A 25 11.99 3.74 12.70
N ARG A 26 11.81 3.63 11.40
CA ARG A 26 10.63 4.14 10.71
C ARG A 26 9.81 2.98 10.15
N ILE A 27 8.55 2.93 10.56
CA ILE A 27 7.62 1.87 10.21
C ILE A 27 6.40 2.47 9.52
N VAL A 28 6.02 1.91 8.37
CA VAL A 28 4.74 2.24 7.73
C VAL A 28 3.75 1.12 8.04
N LEU A 29 2.58 1.50 8.55
CA LEU A 29 1.47 0.58 8.83
C LEU A 29 0.41 0.78 7.76
N ASP A 30 0.19 -0.25 6.96
CA ASP A 30 -0.75 -0.29 5.85
C ASP A 30 -0.43 0.70 4.72
N SER A 31 -0.92 0.39 3.55
CA SER A 31 -0.85 1.24 2.36
C SER A 31 -2.12 0.97 1.54
N GLY A 32 -3.16 1.73 1.84
CA GLY A 32 -4.50 1.47 1.34
C GLY A 32 -4.89 2.28 0.12
N MET A 33 -5.98 1.86 -0.50
CA MET A 33 -6.63 2.55 -1.60
C MET A 33 -8.03 2.97 -1.14
N HIS A 34 -8.40 4.22 -1.36
CA HIS A 34 -9.70 4.73 -0.93
C HIS A 34 -10.81 4.11 -1.79
N PRO A 35 -11.84 3.50 -1.17
CA PRO A 35 -12.87 2.77 -1.94
C PRO A 35 -13.80 3.68 -2.75
N LYS A 36 -13.89 4.96 -2.42
CA LYS A 36 -14.82 5.91 -3.05
C LYS A 36 -14.14 7.00 -3.87
N LYS A 37 -12.83 6.95 -4.00
CA LYS A 37 -12.04 7.89 -4.78
C LYS A 37 -11.32 7.16 -5.89
N ASP A 38 -10.83 7.90 -6.88
CA ASP A 38 -10.13 7.33 -8.01
C ASP A 38 -8.84 8.09 -8.30
N GLY A 39 -7.91 7.40 -8.97
CA GLY A 39 -6.63 7.99 -9.37
C GLY A 39 -5.81 8.42 -8.15
N ALA A 40 -5.10 9.52 -8.30
CA ALA A 40 -4.22 10.03 -7.25
C ALA A 40 -4.96 10.31 -5.93
N GLU A 41 -6.23 10.68 -5.98
CA GLU A 41 -7.04 10.93 -4.79
C GLU A 41 -7.33 9.68 -3.97
N ALA A 42 -7.19 8.51 -4.56
CA ALA A 42 -7.39 7.23 -3.87
C ALA A 42 -6.16 6.77 -3.10
N THR A 43 -5.02 7.45 -3.24
CA THR A 43 -3.75 7.06 -2.63
C THR A 43 -3.48 7.85 -1.34
N PRO A 44 -2.69 7.27 -0.41
CA PRO A 44 -2.16 8.05 0.72
C PRO A 44 -1.26 9.21 0.25
N GLU A 45 -1.00 10.14 1.14
CA GLU A 45 -0.05 11.23 0.90
C GLU A 45 1.38 10.76 1.22
N PHE A 46 1.95 9.94 0.35
CA PHE A 46 3.26 9.33 0.57
C PHE A 46 4.40 10.34 0.76
N ASN A 47 4.28 11.54 0.20
CA ASN A 47 5.29 12.58 0.37
C ASN A 47 5.41 13.06 1.83
N LEU A 48 4.43 12.80 2.68
CA LEU A 48 4.53 13.09 4.11
C LEU A 48 5.50 12.14 4.84
N ILE A 49 5.95 11.06 4.22
CA ILE A 49 6.99 10.21 4.78
C ILE A 49 8.29 11.01 4.97
N GLY A 50 8.53 11.98 4.09
CA GLY A 50 9.65 12.88 4.22
C GLY A 50 10.95 12.33 3.63
N ALA A 51 12.08 12.89 4.08
CA ALA A 51 13.39 12.65 3.47
C ALA A 51 14.02 11.31 3.85
N ALA A 52 13.64 10.72 4.99
CA ALA A 52 14.19 9.45 5.44
C ALA A 52 13.28 8.31 5.02
N ASP A 53 13.86 7.26 4.44
CA ASP A 53 13.12 6.10 3.98
C ASP A 53 12.59 5.28 5.17
N PRO A 54 11.42 4.63 5.02
CA PRO A 54 10.97 3.66 6.02
C PRO A 54 11.85 2.41 6.00
N ASP A 55 12.05 1.81 7.17
CA ASP A 55 12.81 0.58 7.31
C ASP A 55 11.95 -0.64 7.02
N THR A 56 10.69 -0.58 7.40
CA THR A 56 9.79 -1.72 7.29
C THR A 56 8.34 -1.26 7.08
N ILE A 57 7.58 -2.11 6.43
CA ILE A 57 6.16 -1.94 6.16
C ILE A 57 5.44 -3.14 6.74
N PHE A 58 4.38 -2.90 7.51
CA PHE A 58 3.49 -3.96 8.02
C PHE A 58 2.10 -3.78 7.41
N ILE A 59 1.54 -4.87 6.88
CA ILE A 59 0.17 -4.90 6.39
C ILE A 59 -0.68 -5.70 7.38
N THR A 60 -1.73 -5.07 7.89
CA THR A 60 -2.58 -5.66 8.91
C THR A 60 -3.53 -6.71 8.37
N HIS A 61 -4.09 -6.49 7.18
CA HIS A 61 -4.99 -7.45 6.54
C HIS A 61 -5.17 -7.11 5.04
N SER A 62 -5.91 -7.95 4.33
CA SER A 62 -5.95 -7.98 2.87
C SER A 62 -6.99 -7.07 2.20
N HIS A 63 -7.75 -6.28 2.94
CA HIS A 63 -8.71 -5.36 2.34
C HIS A 63 -8.02 -4.24 1.58
N LEU A 64 -8.59 -3.79 0.46
CA LEU A 64 -7.96 -2.80 -0.40
C LEU A 64 -7.72 -1.45 0.27
N ASP A 65 -8.53 -1.06 1.25
CA ASP A 65 -8.30 0.14 2.03
C ASP A 65 -7.09 0.04 2.98
N HIS A 66 -6.43 -1.12 3.03
CA HIS A 66 -5.21 -1.37 3.80
C HIS A 66 -4.03 -1.86 2.96
N ILE A 67 -4.26 -2.48 1.79
CA ILE A 67 -3.19 -3.05 0.96
C ILE A 67 -3.17 -2.50 -0.48
N GLY A 68 -4.21 -1.80 -0.89
CA GLY A 68 -4.46 -1.47 -2.30
C GLY A 68 -3.36 -0.69 -3.01
N THR A 69 -2.55 0.09 -2.30
CA THR A 69 -1.44 0.85 -2.88
C THR A 69 -0.07 0.33 -2.45
N LEU A 70 0.00 -0.84 -1.83
CA LEU A 70 1.28 -1.42 -1.38
C LEU A 70 2.31 -1.50 -2.50
N PRO A 71 1.99 -1.95 -3.74
CA PRO A 71 2.99 -1.97 -4.81
C PRO A 71 3.55 -0.58 -5.14
N VAL A 72 2.74 0.47 -5.03
CA VAL A 72 3.19 1.86 -5.24
C VAL A 72 4.21 2.25 -4.17
N LEU A 73 3.92 1.93 -2.92
CA LEU A 73 4.82 2.21 -1.79
C LEU A 73 6.14 1.44 -1.94
N GLN A 74 6.08 0.16 -2.33
CA GLN A 74 7.27 -0.66 -2.54
C GLN A 74 8.15 -0.14 -3.68
N ASP A 75 7.55 0.41 -4.73
CA ASP A 75 8.29 1.00 -5.83
C ASP A 75 9.07 2.26 -5.37
N LYS A 76 8.47 3.03 -4.48
CA LYS A 76 9.12 4.22 -3.90
C LYS A 76 10.25 3.86 -2.94
N TYR A 77 10.11 2.78 -2.19
CA TYR A 77 11.03 2.38 -1.13
C TYR A 77 11.39 0.89 -1.25
N PRO A 78 12.12 0.52 -2.31
CA PRO A 78 12.36 -0.91 -2.60
C PRO A 78 13.22 -1.62 -1.56
N ALA A 79 13.93 -0.89 -0.70
CA ALA A 79 14.74 -1.49 0.36
C ALA A 79 13.94 -1.76 1.64
N ALA A 80 12.72 -1.24 1.75
CA ALA A 80 11.89 -1.47 2.94
C ALA A 80 11.42 -2.93 2.99
N GLU A 81 11.55 -3.54 4.15
CA GLU A 81 11.05 -4.90 4.38
C GLU A 81 9.52 -4.88 4.49
N VAL A 82 8.84 -5.80 3.81
CA VAL A 82 7.37 -5.87 3.83
C VAL A 82 6.94 -7.13 4.58
N ASN A 83 6.18 -6.94 5.64
CA ASN A 83 5.76 -8.01 6.54
C ASN A 83 4.24 -8.11 6.62
N MET A 84 3.71 -9.33 6.56
CA MET A 84 2.31 -9.63 6.74
C MET A 84 2.14 -11.11 7.07
N THR A 85 0.96 -11.53 7.52
CA THR A 85 0.70 -12.94 7.75
C THR A 85 0.67 -13.70 6.42
N ALA A 86 0.90 -15.01 6.45
CA ALA A 86 0.84 -15.86 5.26
C ALA A 86 -0.54 -15.77 4.59
N ALA A 87 -1.61 -15.74 5.40
CA ALA A 87 -2.97 -15.60 4.88
C ALA A 87 -3.15 -14.26 4.14
N THR A 88 -2.61 -13.16 4.69
CA THR A 88 -2.67 -11.85 4.04
C THR A 88 -1.86 -11.84 2.74
N CYS A 89 -0.71 -12.52 2.68
CA CYS A 89 0.05 -12.65 1.44
C CYS A 89 -0.80 -13.30 0.34
N GLU A 90 -1.43 -14.40 0.64
CA GLU A 90 -2.21 -15.17 -0.32
C GLU A 90 -3.47 -14.42 -0.80
N VAL A 91 -4.30 -14.02 0.15
CA VAL A 91 -5.55 -13.31 -0.15
C VAL A 91 -5.25 -11.93 -0.74
N GLY A 92 -4.27 -11.24 -0.18
CA GLY A 92 -3.86 -9.91 -0.65
C GLY A 92 -3.39 -9.92 -2.09
N LEU A 93 -2.59 -10.90 -2.48
CA LEU A 93 -2.11 -11.00 -3.86
C LEU A 93 -3.29 -11.18 -4.84
N ALA A 94 -4.25 -12.04 -4.50
CA ALA A 94 -5.45 -12.23 -5.31
C ALA A 94 -6.29 -10.94 -5.40
N MET A 95 -6.46 -10.25 -4.27
CA MET A 95 -7.19 -8.98 -4.22
C MET A 95 -6.51 -7.91 -5.09
N LEU A 96 -5.20 -7.82 -5.05
CA LEU A 96 -4.46 -6.84 -5.84
C LEU A 96 -4.49 -7.15 -7.33
N HIS A 97 -4.43 -8.43 -7.73
CA HIS A 97 -4.61 -8.80 -9.13
C HIS A 97 -6.00 -8.41 -9.64
N ASN A 98 -7.04 -8.62 -8.82
CA ASN A 98 -8.37 -8.17 -9.18
C ASN A 98 -8.44 -6.64 -9.27
N SER A 99 -7.76 -5.94 -8.38
CA SER A 99 -7.68 -4.48 -8.40
C SER A 99 -7.04 -3.96 -9.69
N VAL A 100 -6.00 -4.63 -10.20
CA VAL A 100 -5.41 -4.27 -11.50
C VAL A 100 -6.47 -4.32 -12.61
N ASN A 101 -7.28 -5.37 -12.63
CA ASN A 101 -8.35 -5.51 -13.62
C ASN A 101 -9.37 -4.38 -13.50
N VAL A 102 -9.79 -4.04 -12.29
CA VAL A 102 -10.74 -2.95 -12.02
C VAL A 102 -10.16 -1.61 -12.45
N MET A 103 -8.92 -1.31 -12.08
CA MET A 103 -8.24 -0.07 -12.46
C MET A 103 -8.09 0.04 -13.98
N THR A 104 -7.74 -1.06 -14.66
CA THR A 104 -7.61 -1.09 -16.12
C THR A 104 -8.94 -0.80 -16.79
N ALA A 105 -10.03 -1.39 -16.28
CA ALA A 105 -11.38 -1.13 -16.79
C ALA A 105 -11.79 0.33 -16.60
N LYS A 106 -11.48 0.92 -15.44
CA LYS A 106 -11.77 2.33 -15.16
C LYS A 106 -10.98 3.28 -16.05
N ARG A 107 -9.75 2.93 -16.40
CA ARG A 107 -8.99 3.71 -17.39
C ARG A 107 -9.72 3.78 -18.70
N THR A 108 -10.18 2.64 -19.19
CA THR A 108 -10.85 2.53 -20.50
C THR A 108 -12.24 3.18 -20.49
N GLN A 109 -13.03 2.93 -19.44
CA GLN A 109 -14.44 3.32 -19.38
C GLN A 109 -14.67 4.73 -18.84
N GLU A 110 -13.81 5.18 -17.93
CA GLU A 110 -13.97 6.43 -17.20
C GLU A 110 -12.84 7.43 -17.46
N GLY A 111 -11.83 7.04 -18.24
CA GLY A 111 -10.74 7.92 -18.63
C GLY A 111 -9.77 8.28 -17.53
N ILE A 112 -9.64 7.43 -16.50
CA ILE A 112 -8.73 7.68 -15.38
C ILE A 112 -7.31 7.30 -15.82
N ILE A 113 -6.55 8.28 -16.25
CA ILE A 113 -5.25 8.06 -16.90
C ILE A 113 -4.17 7.56 -15.94
N ASP A 114 -4.31 7.78 -14.64
CA ASP A 114 -3.36 7.29 -13.63
C ASP A 114 -3.47 5.78 -13.41
N TYR A 115 -4.55 5.16 -13.87
CA TYR A 115 -4.77 3.73 -13.69
C TYR A 115 -4.21 2.91 -14.85
N PRO A 116 -3.78 1.67 -14.63
CA PRO A 116 -3.56 1.08 -13.31
C PRO A 116 -2.28 1.64 -12.67
N PHE A 117 -2.23 1.69 -11.36
CA PHE A 117 -1.03 2.13 -10.62
C PHE A 117 0.12 1.16 -10.78
N TYR A 118 -0.17 -0.10 -11.07
CA TYR A 118 0.80 -1.18 -11.28
C TYR A 118 0.17 -2.24 -12.17
N THR A 119 1.01 -2.97 -12.89
CA THR A 119 0.59 -4.07 -13.76
C THR A 119 0.58 -5.38 -12.99
N HIS A 120 0.00 -6.42 -13.59
CA HIS A 120 0.07 -7.78 -13.02
C HIS A 120 1.52 -8.24 -12.85
N MET A 121 2.38 -7.94 -13.82
CA MET A 121 3.80 -8.33 -13.77
C MET A 121 4.55 -7.58 -12.68
N GLU A 122 4.32 -6.29 -12.54
CA GLU A 122 4.93 -5.48 -11.49
C GLU A 122 4.48 -5.96 -10.11
N LEU A 123 3.19 -6.28 -9.97
CA LEU A 123 2.65 -6.83 -8.73
C LEU A 123 3.31 -8.15 -8.35
N ASP A 124 3.42 -9.09 -9.28
CA ASP A 124 4.08 -10.38 -9.02
C ASP A 124 5.54 -10.18 -8.62
N HIS A 125 6.20 -9.20 -9.23
CA HIS A 125 7.59 -8.88 -8.91
C HIS A 125 7.75 -8.42 -7.46
N VAL A 126 6.96 -7.43 -7.02
CA VAL A 126 7.07 -6.92 -5.66
C VAL A 126 6.57 -7.91 -4.62
N ALA A 127 5.60 -8.75 -4.96
CA ALA A 127 5.06 -9.75 -4.06
C ALA A 127 6.10 -10.82 -3.66
N ARG A 128 7.10 -11.05 -4.49
CA ARG A 128 8.20 -11.97 -4.17
C ARG A 128 9.02 -11.50 -2.96
N CYS A 129 8.98 -10.21 -2.65
CA CYS A 129 9.69 -9.62 -1.52
C CYS A 129 8.87 -9.63 -0.22
N TRP A 130 7.60 -10.01 -0.28
CA TRP A 130 6.75 -10.06 0.91
C TRP A 130 7.22 -11.18 1.84
N MET A 131 7.31 -10.84 3.12
CA MET A 131 7.77 -11.78 4.15
C MET A 131 6.58 -12.26 4.97
N PRO A 132 6.12 -13.51 4.76
CA PRO A 132 5.03 -14.06 5.56
C PRO A 132 5.51 -14.31 6.99
N ARG A 133 4.78 -13.75 7.96
CA ARG A 133 5.10 -13.91 9.38
C ARG A 133 4.10 -14.84 10.05
N PRO A 134 4.57 -15.73 10.93
CA PRO A 134 3.67 -16.61 11.66
C PRO A 134 2.93 -15.86 12.77
N TYR A 135 1.83 -16.42 13.21
CA TYR A 135 1.14 -15.95 14.41
C TYR A 135 1.89 -16.42 15.66
N GLY A 136 1.93 -15.59 16.65
CA GLY A 136 2.56 -15.90 17.91
C GLY A 136 4.04 -15.76 17.93
#